data_ae6b772fc22c6d8703cf0d325cf7909f
#
_entry.id   ae6b772fc22c6d8703cf0d325cf7909f
#
_cell.length_a   1.000
_cell.length_b   1.000
_cell.length_c   1.000
_cell.angle_alpha   90.00
_cell.angle_beta   90.00
_cell.angle_gamma   90.00
#
_symmetry.space_group_name_H-M   'P 1'
#
loop_
_entity.id
_entity.type
_entity.pdbx_description
1 polymer ?
#
loop_
_entity_poly.entity_id
_entity_poly.type
_entity_poly.pdbx_seq_one_letter_code
_entity_poly.pdbx_strand_id
1 'polypeptide(L)'
;MFSIFARRGQSHDLRYANNYLRRWMSVRPPLKDPASPPLPRKKVTIQTLHALRQAKTPISMLTAYDYPTALACSSSQLTDITLVGDSLAQVCLGYASTTQLTLSEMIHHARAAARGTTHPFLIADMPFGSYHTSVSDAVANAVRLVQEGRVEGVKLEGGREIVDVVRRLTEVGIPVMAHVGLMPQRHSSMSGYKVQGRSVDGAKKVLMDALALEEAGAFSMVVEAVPQELGKYITDRLKVPTIGIGAGPHTSGQVCL
;
A
#
# COMPACT_ATOMS: atom_id res chain seq x y z
N MET A 1 57.11 -59.13 36.11
CA MET A 1 56.36 -58.59 37.28
C MET A 1 55.81 -57.25 36.88
N PHE A 2 54.55 -57.02 37.05
CA PHE A 2 53.68 -55.87 36.75
C PHE A 2 52.90 -55.89 35.43
N SER A 3 51.64 -56.19 35.66
CA SER A 3 50.51 -56.24 34.77
C SER A 3 50.10 -54.84 34.30
N ILE A 4 49.78 -54.72 33.01
CA ILE A 4 49.20 -53.48 32.41
C ILE A 4 47.71 -53.67 32.17
N PHE A 5 46.88 -52.94 32.91
CA PHE A 5 45.45 -52.84 32.69
C PHE A 5 45.17 -51.95 31.48
N ALA A 6 44.64 -52.55 30.41
CA ALA A 6 44.05 -51.81 29.31
C ALA A 6 42.65 -51.34 29.69
N ARG A 7 42.45 -50.02 29.80
CA ARG A 7 41.13 -49.41 29.84
C ARG A 7 40.63 -49.17 28.40
N ARG A 8 39.53 -49.82 28.09
CA ARG A 8 38.74 -49.55 26.86
C ARG A 8 38.21 -48.12 26.93
N GLY A 9 38.64 -47.25 26.02
CA GLY A 9 38.07 -45.96 25.78
C GLY A 9 36.74 -46.12 25.04
N GLN A 10 35.69 -45.59 25.64
CA GLN A 10 34.39 -45.46 24.97
C GLN A 10 34.53 -44.40 23.88
N SER A 11 34.26 -44.77 22.63
CA SER A 11 34.08 -43.86 21.51
C SER A 11 32.79 -43.11 21.72
N HIS A 12 32.85 -41.89 22.29
CA HIS A 12 31.73 -40.97 22.28
C HIS A 12 31.45 -40.53 20.85
N ASP A 13 30.23 -40.82 20.45
CA ASP A 13 29.67 -40.63 19.13
C ASP A 13 29.75 -39.13 18.71
N LEU A 14 30.68 -38.81 17.84
CA LEU A 14 30.84 -37.45 17.23
C LEU A 14 29.64 -37.05 16.36
N ARG A 15 28.62 -37.87 16.25
CA ARG A 15 27.42 -37.60 15.49
C ARG A 15 26.48 -36.56 16.15
N TYR A 16 26.58 -36.35 17.45
CA TYR A 16 25.79 -35.34 18.15
C TYR A 16 26.33 -33.91 18.04
N ALA A 17 27.64 -33.73 17.83
CA ALA A 17 28.24 -32.39 17.71
C ALA A 17 27.89 -31.71 16.40
N ASN A 18 27.59 -32.45 15.33
CA ASN A 18 27.32 -31.88 14.01
C ASN A 18 25.90 -31.27 13.86
N ASN A 19 24.95 -31.66 14.75
CA ASN A 19 23.61 -31.12 14.72
C ASN A 19 23.48 -29.76 15.42
N TYR A 20 24.38 -29.44 16.34
CA TYR A 20 24.36 -28.14 17.04
C TYR A 20 24.96 -27.01 16.20
N LEU A 21 25.99 -27.30 15.41
CA LEU A 21 26.65 -26.28 14.55
C LEU A 21 25.78 -25.89 13.34
N ARG A 22 24.87 -26.75 12.89
CA ARG A 22 23.91 -26.40 11.81
C ARG A 22 22.83 -25.41 12.23
N ARG A 23 22.60 -25.18 13.52
CA ARG A 23 21.57 -24.26 14.02
C ARG A 23 22.01 -22.78 14.04
N TRP A 24 23.29 -22.49 13.84
CA TRP A 24 23.85 -21.13 13.94
C TRP A 24 24.18 -20.50 12.59
N MET A 25 24.05 -21.25 11.53
CA MET A 25 24.11 -20.64 10.20
C MET A 25 22.73 -20.12 9.83
N SER A 26 22.64 -18.88 9.40
CA SER A 26 21.43 -18.26 8.84
C SER A 26 21.05 -18.96 7.53
N VAL A 27 20.69 -20.24 7.62
CA VAL A 27 20.17 -21.01 6.51
C VAL A 27 18.66 -20.85 6.55
N ARG A 28 18.09 -20.39 5.44
CA ARG A 28 16.64 -20.40 5.21
C ARG A 28 16.11 -21.80 5.62
N PRO A 29 15.16 -21.92 6.56
CA PRO A 29 14.57 -23.20 6.88
C PRO A 29 14.08 -23.86 5.59
N PRO A 30 14.27 -25.18 5.38
CA PRO A 30 13.65 -25.84 4.25
C PRO A 30 12.15 -25.56 4.33
N LEU A 31 11.59 -25.01 3.27
CA LEU A 31 10.15 -24.88 3.13
C LEU A 31 9.58 -26.28 3.34
N LYS A 32 8.70 -26.47 4.32
CA LYS A 32 7.91 -27.71 4.42
C LYS A 32 7.23 -27.83 3.07
N ASP A 33 7.34 -28.99 2.42
CA ASP A 33 6.62 -29.27 1.18
C ASP A 33 5.14 -28.91 1.40
N PRO A 34 4.64 -27.85 0.79
CA PRO A 34 3.21 -27.60 0.83
C PRO A 34 2.55 -28.67 -0.06
N ALA A 35 1.50 -29.27 0.41
CA ALA A 35 0.52 -29.85 -0.48
C ALA A 35 0.31 -28.87 -1.62
N SER A 36 0.59 -29.27 -2.86
CA SER A 36 0.66 -28.50 -4.12
C SER A 36 0.45 -27.00 -3.96
N PRO A 37 1.45 -26.13 -4.24
CA PRO A 37 1.29 -24.72 -4.02
C PRO A 37 -0.02 -24.25 -4.70
N PRO A 38 -0.86 -23.48 -4.00
CA PRO A 38 -2.05 -22.95 -4.63
C PRO A 38 -1.65 -22.26 -5.93
N LEU A 39 -2.44 -22.44 -6.99
CA LEU A 39 -2.19 -21.79 -8.28
C LEU A 39 -1.96 -20.30 -8.03
N PRO A 40 -0.89 -19.71 -8.58
CA PRO A 40 -0.56 -18.32 -8.34
C PRO A 40 -1.76 -17.46 -8.76
N ARG A 41 -2.18 -16.56 -7.86
CA ARG A 41 -3.28 -15.62 -8.15
C ARG A 41 -2.92 -14.79 -9.37
N LYS A 42 -3.91 -14.61 -10.27
CA LYS A 42 -3.74 -13.74 -11.44
C LYS A 42 -3.48 -12.30 -10.99
N LYS A 43 -2.73 -11.56 -11.79
CA LYS A 43 -2.47 -10.14 -11.59
C LYS A 43 -3.78 -9.37 -11.44
N VAL A 44 -3.89 -8.59 -10.36
CA VAL A 44 -5.01 -7.68 -10.14
C VAL A 44 -4.85 -6.47 -11.06
N THR A 45 -5.93 -6.12 -11.74
CA THR A 45 -6.03 -4.97 -12.65
C THR A 45 -7.16 -4.04 -12.20
N ILE A 46 -7.25 -2.85 -12.80
CA ILE A 46 -8.37 -1.94 -12.57
C ILE A 46 -9.72 -2.63 -12.86
N GLN A 47 -9.79 -3.42 -13.93
CA GLN A 47 -10.99 -4.22 -14.23
C GLN A 47 -11.33 -5.21 -13.12
N THR A 48 -10.32 -5.86 -12.53
CA THR A 48 -10.51 -6.76 -11.37
C THR A 48 -11.13 -6.02 -10.20
N LEU A 49 -10.63 -4.81 -9.87
CA LEU A 49 -11.15 -4.00 -8.78
C LEU A 49 -12.60 -3.56 -9.02
N HIS A 50 -12.94 -3.17 -10.25
CA HIS A 50 -14.32 -2.86 -10.62
C HIS A 50 -15.24 -4.09 -10.54
N ALA A 51 -14.76 -5.26 -10.97
CA ALA A 51 -15.53 -6.51 -10.87
C ALA A 51 -15.79 -6.91 -9.41
N LEU A 52 -14.79 -6.78 -8.52
CA LEU A 52 -14.95 -7.01 -7.08
C LEU A 52 -16.02 -6.09 -6.48
N ARG A 53 -15.96 -4.79 -6.82
CA ARG A 53 -16.99 -3.84 -6.38
C ARG A 53 -18.39 -4.23 -6.85
N GLN A 54 -18.55 -4.59 -8.12
CA GLN A 54 -19.85 -5.03 -8.69
C GLN A 54 -20.37 -6.30 -8.00
N ALA A 55 -19.47 -7.24 -7.70
CA ALA A 55 -19.77 -8.47 -6.99
C ALA A 55 -19.98 -8.25 -5.48
N LYS A 56 -19.79 -7.01 -4.98
CA LYS A 56 -19.81 -6.68 -3.53
C LYS A 56 -18.80 -7.52 -2.72
N THR A 57 -17.71 -7.92 -3.35
CA THR A 57 -16.60 -8.60 -2.69
C THR A 57 -15.66 -7.55 -2.13
N PRO A 58 -15.36 -7.54 -0.82
CA PRO A 58 -14.49 -6.54 -0.23
C PRO A 58 -13.09 -6.53 -0.85
N ILE A 59 -12.61 -5.34 -1.19
CA ILE A 59 -11.26 -5.10 -1.71
C ILE A 59 -10.32 -4.92 -0.53
N SER A 60 -9.20 -5.66 -0.52
CA SER A 60 -8.17 -5.54 0.50
C SER A 60 -6.98 -4.73 -0.01
N MET A 61 -6.58 -3.71 0.74
CA MET A 61 -5.42 -2.89 0.45
C MET A 61 -4.49 -2.90 1.67
N LEU A 62 -3.20 -3.20 1.43
CA LEU A 62 -2.18 -3.23 2.48
C LEU A 62 -1.01 -2.34 2.08
N THR A 63 -0.41 -1.67 3.08
CA THR A 63 0.84 -0.94 2.86
C THR A 63 2.04 -1.88 2.85
N ALA A 64 3.03 -1.54 2.03
CA ALA A 64 4.35 -2.16 2.03
C ALA A 64 5.40 -1.13 1.67
N TYR A 65 6.53 -1.15 2.37
CA TYR A 65 7.54 -0.10 2.23
C TYR A 65 8.88 -0.62 1.69
N ASP A 66 9.01 -1.95 1.53
CA ASP A 66 10.23 -2.61 1.08
C ASP A 66 9.93 -3.96 0.41
N TYR A 67 10.98 -4.65 -0.03
CA TYR A 67 10.86 -5.96 -0.68
C TYR A 67 10.19 -7.03 0.21
N PRO A 68 10.64 -7.26 1.48
CA PRO A 68 10.06 -8.33 2.29
C PRO A 68 8.60 -8.08 2.67
N THR A 69 8.20 -6.82 2.97
CA THR A 69 6.80 -6.51 3.29
C THR A 69 5.90 -6.66 2.06
N ALA A 70 6.33 -6.21 0.89
CA ALA A 70 5.58 -6.40 -0.36
C ALA A 70 5.47 -7.88 -0.75
N LEU A 71 6.52 -8.67 -0.52
CA LEU A 71 6.47 -10.12 -0.73
C LEU A 71 5.49 -10.80 0.23
N ALA A 72 5.42 -10.35 1.49
CA ALA A 72 4.42 -10.85 2.45
C ALA A 72 2.99 -10.53 2.00
N CYS A 73 2.71 -9.30 1.54
CA CYS A 73 1.43 -8.93 0.96
C CYS A 73 1.06 -9.82 -0.23
N SER A 74 2.02 -10.09 -1.11
CA SER A 74 1.80 -10.98 -2.28
C SER A 74 1.61 -12.43 -1.88
N SER A 75 2.31 -12.92 -0.84
CA SER A 75 2.24 -14.32 -0.41
C SER A 75 0.89 -14.68 0.22
N SER A 76 0.17 -13.72 0.77
CA SER A 76 -1.15 -13.93 1.38
C SER A 76 -2.22 -14.33 0.35
N GLN A 77 -2.03 -14.00 -0.92
CA GLN A 77 -2.99 -14.16 -2.02
C GLN A 77 -4.36 -13.49 -1.81
N LEU A 78 -4.52 -12.77 -0.71
CA LEU A 78 -5.76 -12.05 -0.36
C LEU A 78 -5.65 -10.55 -0.63
N THR A 79 -4.43 -10.03 -0.79
CA THR A 79 -4.20 -8.61 -1.04
C THR A 79 -4.53 -8.25 -2.49
N ASP A 80 -5.41 -7.28 -2.69
CA ASP A 80 -5.78 -6.78 -4.01
C ASP A 80 -4.89 -5.62 -4.45
N ILE A 81 -4.58 -4.72 -3.52
CA ILE A 81 -3.78 -3.53 -3.76
C ILE A 81 -2.63 -3.48 -2.75
N THR A 82 -1.43 -3.23 -3.22
CA THR A 82 -0.29 -2.88 -2.38
C THR A 82 -0.01 -1.39 -2.54
N LEU A 83 -0.01 -0.66 -1.42
CA LEU A 83 0.30 0.77 -1.38
C LEU A 83 1.69 0.99 -0.80
N VAL A 84 2.53 1.73 -1.50
CA VAL A 84 3.69 2.37 -0.90
C VAL A 84 3.23 3.75 -0.42
N GLY A 85 2.80 3.81 0.84
CA GLY A 85 2.24 5.01 1.44
C GLY A 85 3.31 5.99 1.90
N ASP A 86 3.02 7.29 1.88
CA ASP A 86 3.91 8.31 2.42
C ASP A 86 4.08 8.24 3.95
N SER A 87 3.24 7.44 4.62
CA SER A 87 3.44 7.02 6.02
C SER A 87 4.81 6.37 6.26
N LEU A 88 5.49 5.88 5.21
CA LEU A 88 6.88 5.40 5.30
C LEU A 88 7.83 6.45 5.91
N ALA A 89 7.54 7.73 5.72
CA ALA A 89 8.28 8.82 6.35
C ALA A 89 8.37 8.64 7.87
N GLN A 90 7.24 8.30 8.49
CA GLN A 90 7.15 8.15 9.94
C GLN A 90 7.55 6.74 10.40
N VAL A 91 7.02 5.69 9.74
CA VAL A 91 7.18 4.31 10.22
C VAL A 91 8.48 3.64 9.80
N CYS A 92 9.11 4.10 8.71
CA CYS A 92 10.38 3.54 8.23
C CYS A 92 11.55 4.49 8.42
N LEU A 93 11.35 5.79 8.15
CA LEU A 93 12.43 6.79 8.18
C LEU A 93 12.49 7.56 9.51
N GLY A 94 11.46 7.46 10.37
CA GLY A 94 11.42 8.13 11.68
C GLY A 94 11.23 9.64 11.57
N TYR A 95 10.70 10.16 10.45
CA TYR A 95 10.39 11.57 10.30
C TYR A 95 9.18 11.96 11.15
N ALA A 96 9.11 13.22 11.55
CA ALA A 96 8.00 13.72 12.35
C ALA A 96 6.69 13.86 11.55
N SER A 97 6.78 13.99 10.22
CA SER A 97 5.64 14.23 9.32
C SER A 97 5.87 13.60 7.95
N THR A 98 4.78 13.15 7.32
CA THR A 98 4.79 12.67 5.92
C THR A 98 5.22 13.76 4.94
N THR A 99 5.07 15.05 5.30
CA THR A 99 5.48 16.19 4.46
C THR A 99 6.99 16.34 4.29
N GLN A 100 7.79 15.61 5.08
CA GLN A 100 9.26 15.62 4.96
C GLN A 100 9.77 14.62 3.92
N LEU A 101 8.92 13.72 3.44
CA LEU A 101 9.28 12.70 2.46
C LEU A 101 9.57 13.33 1.10
N THR A 102 10.74 13.02 0.55
CA THR A 102 11.10 13.43 -0.80
C THR A 102 10.60 12.44 -1.85
N LEU A 103 10.44 12.90 -3.09
CA LEU A 103 10.10 12.02 -4.21
C LEU A 103 11.16 10.93 -4.44
N SER A 104 12.43 11.25 -4.23
CA SER A 104 13.53 10.28 -4.41
C SER A 104 13.50 9.15 -3.38
N GLU A 105 13.17 9.45 -2.13
CA GLU A 105 12.96 8.44 -1.08
C GLU A 105 11.75 7.57 -1.41
N MET A 106 10.62 8.17 -1.81
CA MET A 106 9.45 7.42 -2.25
C MET A 106 9.78 6.47 -3.40
N ILE A 107 10.51 6.94 -4.42
CA ILE A 107 10.95 6.11 -5.55
C ILE A 107 11.85 4.95 -5.08
N HIS A 108 12.75 5.20 -4.12
CA HIS A 108 13.60 4.15 -3.55
C HIS A 108 12.76 3.03 -2.93
N HIS A 109 11.81 3.38 -2.08
CA HIS A 109 10.91 2.43 -1.42
C HIS A 109 9.97 1.74 -2.41
N ALA A 110 9.36 2.49 -3.33
CA ALA A 110 8.48 1.95 -4.37
C ALA A 110 9.20 0.90 -5.23
N ARG A 111 10.43 1.17 -5.65
CA ARG A 111 11.26 0.23 -6.41
C ARG A 111 11.60 -1.04 -5.62
N ALA A 112 11.78 -0.91 -4.30
CA ALA A 112 12.01 -2.07 -3.44
C ALA A 112 10.72 -2.92 -3.31
N ALA A 113 9.58 -2.29 -3.04
CA ALA A 113 8.28 -2.95 -2.97
C ALA A 113 7.88 -3.60 -4.29
N ALA A 114 8.14 -2.95 -5.42
CA ALA A 114 7.83 -3.49 -6.75
C ALA A 114 8.50 -4.85 -7.03
N ARG A 115 9.70 -5.09 -6.51
CA ARG A 115 10.37 -6.40 -6.66
C ARG A 115 9.68 -7.52 -5.85
N GLY A 116 8.98 -7.18 -4.77
CA GLY A 116 8.24 -8.12 -3.94
C GLY A 116 6.77 -8.30 -4.35
N THR A 117 6.24 -7.35 -5.12
CA THR A 117 4.83 -7.37 -5.55
C THR A 117 4.66 -8.24 -6.78
N THR A 118 3.81 -9.26 -6.69
CA THR A 118 3.53 -10.19 -7.81
C THR A 118 2.14 -9.98 -8.40
N HIS A 119 1.08 -10.28 -7.64
CA HIS A 119 -0.29 -10.17 -8.11
C HIS A 119 -1.05 -8.89 -7.67
N PRO A 120 -0.80 -8.25 -6.49
CA PRO A 120 -1.51 -7.04 -6.13
C PRO A 120 -1.25 -5.90 -7.13
N PHE A 121 -2.24 -5.02 -7.30
CA PHE A 121 -2.07 -3.77 -8.04
C PHE A 121 -1.22 -2.82 -7.20
N LEU A 122 -0.05 -2.44 -7.71
CA LEU A 122 0.93 -1.65 -6.96
C LEU A 122 0.75 -0.16 -7.23
N ILE A 123 0.51 0.61 -6.17
CA ILE A 123 0.43 2.08 -6.23
C ILE A 123 1.38 2.72 -5.23
N ALA A 124 1.76 3.97 -5.48
CA ALA A 124 2.52 4.78 -4.53
C ALA A 124 1.86 6.13 -4.33
N ASP A 125 2.00 6.67 -3.12
CA ASP A 125 1.62 8.05 -2.87
C ASP A 125 2.55 9.01 -3.62
N MET A 126 1.98 10.06 -4.18
CA MET A 126 2.76 11.22 -4.58
C MET A 126 3.08 12.04 -3.31
N PRO A 127 4.36 12.20 -2.93
CA PRO A 127 4.73 12.94 -1.73
C PRO A 127 4.25 14.38 -1.76
N PHE A 128 4.07 14.95 -0.57
CA PHE A 128 3.76 16.38 -0.44
C PHE A 128 4.73 17.24 -1.26
N GLY A 129 4.19 18.21 -1.98
CA GLY A 129 4.98 19.10 -2.85
C GLY A 129 5.22 18.58 -4.26
N SER A 130 5.09 17.27 -4.51
CA SER A 130 5.40 16.69 -5.82
C SER A 130 4.32 16.90 -6.90
N TYR A 131 3.12 17.37 -6.52
CA TYR A 131 1.99 17.57 -7.44
C TYR A 131 1.24 18.88 -7.22
N HIS A 132 1.80 19.81 -6.43
CA HIS A 132 1.12 21.05 -6.06
C HIS A 132 1.55 22.25 -6.89
N THR A 133 2.75 22.22 -7.49
CA THR A 133 3.37 23.37 -8.14
C THR A 133 2.75 23.70 -9.50
N SER A 134 2.65 22.66 -10.34
CA SER A 134 2.01 22.75 -11.67
C SER A 134 1.53 21.37 -12.13
N VAL A 135 0.62 21.35 -13.09
CA VAL A 135 0.17 20.10 -13.74
C VAL A 135 1.34 19.40 -14.46
N SER A 136 2.23 20.18 -15.08
CA SER A 136 3.41 19.63 -15.76
C SER A 136 4.37 18.95 -14.80
N ASP A 137 4.65 19.57 -13.65
CA ASP A 137 5.52 18.98 -12.62
C ASP A 137 4.89 17.71 -12.02
N ALA A 138 3.58 17.74 -11.79
CA ALA A 138 2.84 16.57 -11.31
C ALA A 138 2.97 15.38 -12.27
N VAL A 139 2.82 15.62 -13.57
CA VAL A 139 3.00 14.58 -14.61
C VAL A 139 4.44 14.09 -14.64
N ALA A 140 5.43 14.98 -14.64
CA ALA A 140 6.84 14.60 -14.65
C ALA A 140 7.21 13.73 -13.44
N ASN A 141 6.72 14.10 -12.25
CA ASN A 141 6.97 13.36 -11.01
C ASN A 141 6.24 12.00 -10.99
N ALA A 142 5.00 11.93 -11.49
CA ALA A 142 4.27 10.66 -11.61
C ALA A 142 4.95 9.72 -12.63
N VAL A 143 5.44 10.24 -13.76
CA VAL A 143 6.23 9.47 -14.73
C VAL A 143 7.46 8.85 -14.06
N ARG A 144 8.16 9.58 -13.22
CA ARG A 144 9.30 9.05 -12.46
C ARG A 144 8.89 7.92 -11.52
N LEU A 145 7.76 8.05 -10.81
CA LEU A 145 7.24 6.97 -9.97
C LEU A 145 6.93 5.71 -10.79
N VAL A 146 6.33 5.85 -11.97
CA VAL A 146 6.04 4.72 -12.86
C VAL A 146 7.34 4.11 -13.42
N GLN A 147 8.23 4.91 -13.96
CA GLN A 147 9.44 4.43 -14.64
C GLN A 147 10.53 3.95 -13.67
N GLU A 148 10.86 4.76 -12.66
CA GLU A 148 11.93 4.47 -11.71
C GLU A 148 11.41 3.65 -10.53
N GLY A 149 10.22 4.00 -9.99
CA GLY A 149 9.56 3.31 -8.86
C GLY A 149 8.89 2.01 -9.26
N ARG A 150 8.55 1.83 -10.56
CA ARG A 150 7.87 0.66 -11.15
C ARG A 150 6.48 0.43 -10.56
N VAL A 151 5.78 1.49 -10.21
CA VAL A 151 4.38 1.42 -9.76
C VAL A 151 3.44 1.42 -10.97
N GLU A 152 2.23 0.90 -10.76
CA GLU A 152 1.21 0.80 -11.81
C GLU A 152 0.23 1.97 -11.77
N GLY A 153 0.22 2.73 -10.67
CA GLY A 153 -0.58 3.92 -10.49
C GLY A 153 -0.08 4.77 -9.34
N VAL A 154 -0.67 5.94 -9.17
CA VAL A 154 -0.31 6.88 -8.12
C VAL A 154 -1.52 7.23 -7.25
N LYS A 155 -1.28 7.59 -5.97
CA LYS A 155 -2.33 8.14 -5.10
C LYS A 155 -2.04 9.62 -4.81
N LEU A 156 -3.09 10.45 -4.82
CA LEU A 156 -3.04 11.88 -4.55
C LEU A 156 -4.11 12.28 -3.54
N GLU A 157 -3.72 13.14 -2.60
CA GLU A 157 -4.63 13.75 -1.62
C GLU A 157 -5.13 15.11 -2.11
N GLY A 158 -6.43 15.30 -2.12
CA GLY A 158 -7.03 16.58 -2.48
C GLY A 158 -8.50 16.47 -2.82
N GLY A 159 -9.06 17.61 -3.21
CA GLY A 159 -10.43 17.73 -3.69
C GLY A 159 -10.45 18.36 -5.09
N ARG A 160 -11.42 19.26 -5.30
CA ARG A 160 -11.59 19.94 -6.59
C ARG A 160 -10.37 20.73 -7.05
N GLU A 161 -9.50 21.14 -6.14
CA GLU A 161 -8.28 21.89 -6.43
C GLU A 161 -7.21 21.07 -7.17
N ILE A 162 -7.30 19.73 -7.16
CA ILE A 162 -6.36 18.87 -7.90
C ILE A 162 -6.98 18.20 -9.13
N VAL A 163 -8.21 18.57 -9.50
CA VAL A 163 -8.96 17.96 -10.62
C VAL A 163 -8.16 18.02 -11.93
N ASP A 164 -7.51 19.12 -12.23
CA ASP A 164 -6.74 19.29 -13.48
C ASP A 164 -5.49 18.39 -13.48
N VAL A 165 -4.87 18.19 -12.32
CA VAL A 165 -3.76 17.25 -12.15
C VAL A 165 -4.24 15.81 -12.40
N VAL A 166 -5.34 15.41 -11.75
CA VAL A 166 -5.91 14.05 -11.90
C VAL A 166 -6.29 13.81 -13.35
N ARG A 167 -7.01 14.74 -13.97
CA ARG A 167 -7.41 14.65 -15.39
C ARG A 167 -6.19 14.45 -16.29
N ARG A 168 -5.17 15.28 -16.13
CA ARG A 168 -3.98 15.19 -16.98
C ARG A 168 -3.21 13.90 -16.81
N LEU A 169 -3.08 13.40 -15.57
CA LEU A 169 -2.45 12.11 -15.30
C LEU A 169 -3.21 10.95 -15.95
N THR A 170 -4.53 10.95 -15.86
CA THR A 170 -5.36 9.89 -16.46
C THR A 170 -5.38 9.95 -17.98
N GLU A 171 -5.38 11.16 -18.59
CA GLU A 171 -5.27 11.36 -20.04
C GLU A 171 -3.96 10.82 -20.63
N VAL A 172 -2.84 10.94 -19.90
CA VAL A 172 -1.55 10.38 -20.35
C VAL A 172 -1.39 8.89 -20.00
N GLY A 173 -2.42 8.26 -19.43
CA GLY A 173 -2.46 6.83 -19.17
C GLY A 173 -1.89 6.41 -17.81
N ILE A 174 -1.70 7.33 -16.87
CA ILE A 174 -1.27 7.01 -15.50
C ILE A 174 -2.52 6.84 -14.62
N PRO A 175 -2.81 5.63 -14.08
CA PRO A 175 -3.93 5.41 -13.18
C PRO A 175 -3.80 6.22 -11.90
N VAL A 176 -4.89 6.90 -11.51
CA VAL A 176 -4.94 7.71 -10.29
C VAL A 176 -5.95 7.14 -9.31
N MET A 177 -5.52 6.87 -8.08
CA MET A 177 -6.36 6.70 -6.92
C MET A 177 -6.45 8.04 -6.20
N ALA A 178 -7.62 8.62 -6.10
CA ALA A 178 -7.81 9.86 -5.37
C ALA A 178 -8.02 9.60 -3.87
N HIS A 179 -7.84 10.63 -3.03
CA HIS A 179 -8.01 10.51 -1.59
C HIS A 179 -8.72 11.74 -1.02
N VAL A 180 -9.88 11.52 -0.41
CA VAL A 180 -10.72 12.55 0.18
C VAL A 180 -11.01 12.27 1.67
N GLY A 181 -11.52 13.28 2.37
CA GLY A 181 -11.77 13.23 3.80
C GLY A 181 -10.61 13.82 4.58
N LEU A 182 -10.08 13.10 5.56
CA LEU A 182 -8.82 13.49 6.19
C LEU A 182 -7.67 13.33 5.19
N MET A 183 -6.82 14.32 5.14
CA MET A 183 -5.65 14.36 4.26
C MET A 183 -4.39 14.55 5.14
N PRO A 184 -3.66 13.45 5.47
CA PRO A 184 -2.47 13.51 6.32
C PRO A 184 -1.42 14.51 5.87
N GLN A 185 -1.21 14.68 4.58
CA GLN A 185 -0.30 15.69 4.01
C GLN A 185 -0.71 17.14 4.34
N ARG A 186 -1.97 17.36 4.72
CA ARG A 186 -2.52 18.68 5.07
C ARG A 186 -2.80 18.86 6.56
N HIS A 187 -2.26 17.98 7.42
CA HIS A 187 -2.53 17.97 8.86
C HIS A 187 -2.33 19.35 9.52
N SER A 188 -1.30 20.10 9.11
CA SER A 188 -1.03 21.43 9.64
C SER A 188 -2.15 22.42 9.34
N SER A 189 -2.65 22.46 8.09
CA SER A 189 -3.75 23.36 7.68
C SER A 189 -5.10 22.91 8.25
N MET A 190 -5.27 21.60 8.50
CA MET A 190 -6.48 21.04 9.09
C MET A 190 -6.49 21.07 10.63
N SER A 191 -5.44 21.62 11.26
CA SER A 191 -5.27 21.67 12.72
C SER A 191 -5.27 20.27 13.35
N GLY A 192 -4.56 19.34 12.76
CA GLY A 192 -4.37 17.95 13.20
C GLY A 192 -5.30 16.94 12.55
N TYR A 193 -5.22 15.71 13.02
CA TYR A 193 -6.01 14.57 12.53
C TYR A 193 -7.44 14.62 13.11
N LYS A 194 -8.40 15.08 12.33
CA LYS A 194 -9.79 15.23 12.74
C LYS A 194 -10.74 14.59 11.74
N VAL A 195 -11.83 13.99 12.25
CA VAL A 195 -12.90 13.48 11.41
C VAL A 195 -13.48 14.60 10.54
N GLN A 196 -13.53 14.36 9.25
CA GLN A 196 -14.03 15.29 8.24
C GLN A 196 -15.50 15.01 7.92
N GLY A 197 -16.23 16.05 7.41
CA GLY A 197 -17.60 15.86 6.98
C GLY A 197 -18.61 15.68 8.13
N ARG A 198 -18.33 16.15 9.34
CA ARG A 198 -19.27 16.10 10.48
C ARG A 198 -20.41 17.11 10.40
N SER A 199 -20.21 18.22 9.69
CA SER A 199 -21.25 19.20 9.38
C SER A 199 -21.85 18.93 8.01
N VAL A 200 -23.04 19.48 7.75
CA VAL A 200 -23.72 19.38 6.44
C VAL A 200 -22.82 19.94 5.33
N ASP A 201 -22.22 21.12 5.55
CA ASP A 201 -21.36 21.75 4.54
C ASP A 201 -20.05 20.98 4.35
N GLY A 202 -19.47 20.45 5.46
CA GLY A 202 -18.30 19.58 5.37
C GLY A 202 -18.61 18.29 4.61
N ALA A 203 -19.75 17.66 4.86
CA ALA A 203 -20.19 16.46 4.15
C ALA A 203 -20.41 16.74 2.65
N LYS A 204 -21.10 17.86 2.31
CA LYS A 204 -21.27 18.30 0.92
C LYS A 204 -19.92 18.53 0.24
N LYS A 205 -18.97 19.19 0.92
CA LYS A 205 -17.64 19.44 0.37
C LYS A 205 -16.95 18.12 0.02
N VAL A 206 -16.85 17.17 0.94
CA VAL A 206 -16.19 15.88 0.70
C VAL A 206 -16.85 15.11 -0.44
N LEU A 207 -18.18 15.11 -0.52
CA LEU A 207 -18.93 14.46 -1.60
C LEU A 207 -18.62 15.14 -2.97
N MET A 208 -18.68 16.47 -3.04
CA MET A 208 -18.43 17.20 -4.29
C MET A 208 -16.98 17.04 -4.76
N ASP A 209 -16.04 16.97 -3.82
CA ASP A 209 -14.64 16.70 -4.12
C ASP A 209 -14.48 15.27 -4.71
N ALA A 210 -15.13 14.27 -4.10
CA ALA A 210 -15.11 12.89 -4.58
C ALA A 210 -15.71 12.72 -5.99
N LEU A 211 -16.86 13.34 -6.25
CA LEU A 211 -17.50 13.30 -7.57
C LEU A 211 -16.66 13.98 -8.65
N ALA A 212 -16.06 15.12 -8.34
CA ALA A 212 -15.22 15.84 -9.29
C ALA A 212 -13.94 15.07 -9.65
N LEU A 213 -13.35 14.36 -8.68
CA LEU A 213 -12.17 13.52 -8.91
C LEU A 213 -12.51 12.24 -9.70
N GLU A 214 -13.68 11.65 -9.48
CA GLU A 214 -14.18 10.56 -10.32
C GLU A 214 -14.37 11.04 -11.76
N GLU A 215 -15.02 12.19 -11.97
CA GLU A 215 -15.22 12.78 -13.31
C GLU A 215 -13.88 13.11 -14.00
N ALA A 216 -12.85 13.44 -13.23
CA ALA A 216 -11.49 13.65 -13.74
C ALA A 216 -10.78 12.34 -14.14
N GLY A 217 -11.37 11.18 -13.90
CA GLY A 217 -10.86 9.88 -14.32
C GLY A 217 -10.18 9.04 -13.23
N ALA A 218 -10.27 9.41 -11.96
CA ALA A 218 -9.77 8.57 -10.88
C ALA A 218 -10.42 7.17 -10.93
N PHE A 219 -9.62 6.10 -10.91
CA PHE A 219 -10.12 4.72 -10.99
C PHE A 219 -10.64 4.17 -9.65
N SER A 220 -10.25 4.80 -8.56
CA SER A 220 -10.60 4.43 -7.18
C SER A 220 -10.47 5.63 -6.26
N MET A 221 -11.09 5.56 -5.07
CA MET A 221 -11.13 6.64 -4.10
C MET A 221 -10.84 6.13 -2.70
N VAL A 222 -9.82 6.65 -2.03
CA VAL A 222 -9.67 6.51 -0.58
C VAL A 222 -10.61 7.49 0.10
N VAL A 223 -11.34 7.02 1.10
CA VAL A 223 -12.24 7.82 1.96
C VAL A 223 -11.74 7.67 3.39
N GLU A 224 -11.13 8.74 3.95
CA GLU A 224 -10.49 8.67 5.25
C GLU A 224 -11.20 9.51 6.30
N ALA A 225 -11.38 8.89 7.49
CA ALA A 225 -11.86 9.52 8.71
C ALA A 225 -13.08 10.43 8.49
N VAL A 226 -14.15 9.84 7.93
CA VAL A 226 -15.47 10.46 7.79
C VAL A 226 -16.52 9.67 8.59
N PRO A 227 -17.66 10.27 8.96
CA PRO A 227 -18.78 9.51 9.51
C PRO A 227 -19.18 8.36 8.59
N GLN A 228 -19.50 7.19 9.16
CA GLN A 228 -19.80 5.98 8.35
C GLN A 228 -20.99 6.18 7.39
N GLU A 229 -21.98 7.00 7.78
CA GLU A 229 -23.12 7.34 6.93
C GLU A 229 -22.69 8.14 5.70
N LEU A 230 -21.72 9.05 5.87
CA LEU A 230 -21.13 9.79 4.75
C LEU A 230 -20.27 8.86 3.88
N GLY A 231 -19.45 7.99 4.48
CA GLY A 231 -18.68 6.96 3.76
C GLY A 231 -19.58 6.07 2.90
N LYS A 232 -20.70 5.60 3.47
CA LYS A 232 -21.73 4.86 2.73
C LYS A 232 -22.32 5.68 1.59
N TYR A 233 -22.73 6.91 1.87
CA TYR A 233 -23.39 7.78 0.88
C TYR A 233 -22.46 8.08 -0.31
N ILE A 234 -21.17 8.35 -0.04
CA ILE A 234 -20.15 8.53 -1.09
C ILE A 234 -20.02 7.25 -1.92
N THR A 235 -19.89 6.09 -1.27
CA THR A 235 -19.74 4.80 -1.94
C THR A 235 -20.92 4.47 -2.86
N ASP A 236 -22.14 4.77 -2.41
CA ASP A 236 -23.35 4.55 -3.20
C ASP A 236 -23.46 5.48 -4.42
N ARG A 237 -22.84 6.66 -4.37
CA ARG A 237 -22.88 7.67 -5.45
C ARG A 237 -21.78 7.52 -6.48
N LEU A 238 -20.59 7.07 -6.06
CA LEU A 238 -19.47 6.86 -6.97
C LEU A 238 -19.65 5.58 -7.78
N LYS A 239 -19.14 5.58 -9.00
CA LYS A 239 -19.07 4.41 -9.89
C LYS A 239 -17.77 3.61 -9.69
N VAL A 240 -16.74 4.26 -9.17
CA VAL A 240 -15.43 3.66 -8.88
C VAL A 240 -15.40 3.00 -7.50
N PRO A 241 -14.49 2.02 -7.26
CA PRO A 241 -14.30 1.43 -5.92
C PRO A 241 -13.86 2.47 -4.90
N THR A 242 -14.46 2.41 -3.70
CA THR A 242 -14.04 3.21 -2.53
C THR A 242 -13.29 2.33 -1.54
N ILE A 243 -12.17 2.83 -1.02
CA ILE A 243 -11.34 2.17 -0.02
C ILE A 243 -11.40 2.99 1.26
N GLY A 244 -11.96 2.41 2.33
CA GLY A 244 -12.16 3.12 3.59
C GLY A 244 -10.98 2.98 4.54
N ILE A 245 -10.72 4.03 5.30
CA ILE A 245 -9.93 4.01 6.51
C ILE A 245 -10.59 4.95 7.51
N GLY A 246 -11.11 4.41 8.62
CA GLY A 246 -11.90 5.20 9.56
C GLY A 246 -13.18 5.80 8.95
N ALA A 247 -13.74 5.17 7.91
CA ALA A 247 -14.97 5.59 7.21
C ALA A 247 -16.15 4.61 7.37
N GLY A 248 -16.02 3.65 8.29
CA GLY A 248 -17.02 2.60 8.52
C GLY A 248 -16.94 1.44 7.51
N PRO A 249 -17.82 0.43 7.65
CA PRO A 249 -17.71 -0.84 6.91
C PRO A 249 -18.37 -0.82 5.51
N HIS A 250 -18.93 0.31 5.09
CA HIS A 250 -19.78 0.36 3.89
C HIS A 250 -19.03 0.75 2.60
N THR A 251 -17.73 0.98 2.67
CA THR A 251 -16.89 1.19 1.50
C THR A 251 -16.65 -0.12 0.73
N SER A 252 -16.24 -0.04 -0.53
CA SER A 252 -15.99 -1.22 -1.37
C SER A 252 -14.82 -2.08 -0.88
N GLY A 253 -13.93 -1.51 -0.09
CA GLY A 253 -12.78 -2.16 0.52
C GLY A 253 -12.24 -1.38 1.69
N GLN A 254 -11.19 -1.89 2.31
CA GLN A 254 -10.51 -1.26 3.44
C GLN A 254 -9.00 -1.25 3.20
N VAL A 255 -8.33 -0.21 3.71
CA VAL A 255 -6.86 -0.17 3.78
C VAL A 255 -6.40 -0.33 5.23
N CYS A 256 -5.36 -1.14 5.40
CA CYS A 256 -4.62 -1.28 6.66
C CYS A 256 -3.20 -0.74 6.43
N LEU A 257 -2.80 0.20 7.30
CA LEU A 257 -1.50 0.84 7.30
C LEU A 257 -0.54 0.12 8.27
#